data_2962912fc84340b9ddee95cfd4c4edab
#
_entry.id   2962912fc84340b9ddee95cfd4c4edab
#
_cell.length_a   1.000
_cell.length_b   1.000
_cell.length_c   1.000
_cell.angle_alpha   90.00
_cell.angle_beta   90.00
_cell.angle_gamma   90.00
#
_symmetry.space_group_name_H-M   'P 1'
#
loop_
_entity.id
_entity.type
_entity.pdbx_description
1 polymer ?
#
loop_
_entity_poly.entity_id
_entity_poly.type
_entity_poly.pdbx_seq_one_letter_code
_entity_poly.pdbx_strand_id
1 'polypeptide(L)'
;MITGIPASPGIVFGKALVLKEEKIVLDFQKISEDQIDAEVARFYAGREAAVEQLNSIHQRALKSLGEEKAAIFEGHLMILEDEELEEEIIDYLRSNKVNASVAASKIIDQQVEMLSEIDDEYLKERAGDIRDIGNRLIKNILGMHIVDLGDIAEESILVAYDLTPSETAQLNLEKVLGFITDIGGRTSHTSIMARSLELPAIVGTNDVTARVNTGDYLILDAVNNRVYENPTQAEIDELKTLEAKLAEEKAELAKLKDLPAVTLDGHKVEVVANIGTIRDCEGAHRNGAEGVGLYRTEFLFMDRDQLPSEEEQFIAYKEVVEAMEGRLVVLRTMDIGGDKELPYLNLPKEMNPFLGWRAVRIALDRREILHAQLRAVLRASAFGKLAVMFPMIISVEEIRELKSVLETLKAELRAEGKAFDENIQVGVMVETPSAAVNAKFLAKEVDFFSIGTNDLTQYTLAVDRGNELISHLYNPMSPSVLGLIKQVIDASHAEGKWTGMCGELAGDERATLLLLGMGLDEFSMSAISVPRIKKLIRHMNYQEVKALADEALQKPTAAEIEQLIQAFLAEKSLN
;
A
#
# COMPACT_ATOMS: atom_id res chain seq x y z
N MET A 1 -0.64 -27.68 14.12
CA MET A 1 -0.08 -26.34 13.80
C MET A 1 -0.26 -26.08 12.32
N ILE A 2 -0.88 -24.96 11.96
CA ILE A 2 -1.11 -24.52 10.58
C ILE A 2 -0.22 -23.30 10.33
N THR A 3 0.28 -23.14 9.12
CA THR A 3 1.05 -21.99 8.67
C THR A 3 0.52 -21.50 7.34
N GLY A 4 0.74 -20.24 7.02
CA GLY A 4 0.32 -19.63 5.76
C GLY A 4 1.18 -18.42 5.43
N ILE A 5 0.56 -17.33 5.03
CA ILE A 5 1.19 -16.05 4.76
C ILE A 5 0.59 -15.03 5.75
N PRO A 6 1.40 -14.39 6.62
CA PRO A 6 0.88 -13.37 7.52
C PRO A 6 0.45 -12.14 6.69
N ALA A 7 -0.83 -11.82 6.74
CA ALA A 7 -1.43 -10.72 6.01
C ALA A 7 -1.49 -9.43 6.83
N SER A 8 -1.82 -9.56 8.12
CA SER A 8 -1.85 -8.45 9.09
C SER A 8 -1.38 -8.96 10.46
N PRO A 9 -0.43 -8.30 11.13
CA PRO A 9 0.17 -8.81 12.35
C PRO A 9 -0.78 -8.71 13.55
N GLY A 10 -0.61 -9.62 14.51
CA GLY A 10 -1.31 -9.63 15.79
C GLY A 10 -1.47 -11.04 16.32
N ILE A 11 -1.82 -11.14 17.61
CA ILE A 11 -2.12 -12.40 18.28
C ILE A 11 -3.54 -12.29 18.84
N VAL A 12 -4.40 -13.25 18.50
CA VAL A 12 -5.77 -13.29 19.01
C VAL A 12 -6.16 -14.70 19.41
N PHE A 13 -7.03 -14.77 20.41
CA PHE A 13 -7.51 -15.98 21.05
C PHE A 13 -9.02 -16.03 20.93
N GLY A 14 -9.57 -17.12 20.41
CA GLY A 14 -11.01 -17.20 20.27
C GLY A 14 -11.49 -18.53 19.71
N LYS A 15 -12.80 -18.67 19.65
CA LYS A 15 -13.44 -19.80 18.97
C LYS A 15 -13.45 -19.56 17.46
N ALA A 16 -13.26 -20.64 16.69
CA ALA A 16 -13.43 -20.61 15.26
C ALA A 16 -14.90 -20.45 14.85
N LEU A 17 -15.15 -19.58 13.89
CA LEU A 17 -16.38 -19.57 13.09
C LEU A 17 -16.02 -19.94 11.66
N VAL A 18 -16.30 -21.20 11.28
CA VAL A 18 -15.98 -21.68 9.94
C VAL A 18 -17.09 -21.32 8.97
N LEU A 19 -16.77 -20.50 7.98
CA LEU A 19 -17.67 -20.22 6.87
C LEU A 19 -17.62 -21.39 5.88
N LYS A 20 -18.64 -22.23 5.91
CA LYS A 20 -18.77 -23.30 4.94
C LYS A 20 -19.40 -22.74 3.68
N GLU A 21 -18.66 -22.77 2.57
CA GLU A 21 -19.27 -22.53 1.26
C GLU A 21 -20.32 -23.62 1.01
N GLU A 22 -21.58 -23.23 0.99
CA GLU A 22 -22.61 -24.10 0.44
C GLU A 22 -22.40 -24.16 -1.07
N LYS A 23 -22.03 -25.35 -1.58
CA LYS A 23 -21.82 -25.56 -3.01
C LYS A 23 -23.12 -25.30 -3.76
N ILE A 24 -23.06 -24.39 -4.73
CA ILE A 24 -24.16 -24.18 -5.66
C ILE A 24 -24.35 -25.45 -6.49
N VAL A 25 -25.46 -26.13 -6.33
CA VAL A 25 -25.83 -27.31 -7.12
C VAL A 25 -26.91 -26.90 -8.10
N LEU A 26 -26.56 -26.88 -9.38
CA LEU A 26 -27.48 -26.49 -10.46
C LEU A 26 -28.20 -27.74 -10.98
N ASP A 27 -29.51 -27.60 -11.22
CA ASP A 27 -30.32 -28.62 -11.90
C ASP A 27 -30.42 -28.29 -13.41
N PHE A 28 -29.72 -29.05 -14.22
CA PHE A 28 -29.66 -28.87 -15.68
C PHE A 28 -30.84 -29.49 -16.44
N GLN A 29 -31.87 -29.96 -15.74
CA GLN A 29 -33.05 -30.52 -16.42
C GLN A 29 -33.78 -29.43 -17.22
N LYS A 30 -34.28 -29.81 -18.40
CA LYS A 30 -35.07 -28.90 -19.22
C LYS A 30 -36.45 -28.68 -18.59
N ILE A 31 -36.89 -27.43 -18.62
CA ILE A 31 -38.23 -27.04 -18.18
C ILE A 31 -39.23 -27.12 -19.34
N SER A 32 -40.51 -27.28 -19.02
CA SER A 32 -41.59 -27.23 -19.99
C SER A 32 -41.96 -25.75 -20.31
N GLU A 33 -42.66 -25.54 -21.43
CA GLU A 33 -43.05 -24.23 -21.91
C GLU A 33 -43.90 -23.46 -20.88
N ASP A 34 -44.78 -24.15 -20.18
CA ASP A 34 -45.63 -23.60 -19.13
C ASP A 34 -44.90 -23.23 -17.83
N GLN A 35 -43.67 -23.66 -17.66
CA GLN A 35 -42.82 -23.30 -16.50
C GLN A 35 -41.96 -22.05 -16.74
N ILE A 36 -41.83 -21.60 -17.99
CA ILE A 36 -40.95 -20.48 -18.35
C ILE A 36 -41.29 -19.22 -17.56
N ASP A 37 -42.57 -18.82 -17.52
CA ASP A 37 -42.97 -17.60 -16.82
C ASP A 37 -42.75 -17.69 -15.30
N ALA A 38 -42.87 -18.88 -14.72
CA ALA A 38 -42.57 -19.11 -13.31
C ALA A 38 -41.06 -18.97 -13.01
N GLU A 39 -40.19 -19.46 -13.90
CA GLU A 39 -38.75 -19.32 -13.75
C GLU A 39 -38.28 -17.88 -13.99
N VAL A 40 -38.88 -17.15 -14.92
CA VAL A 40 -38.65 -15.71 -15.10
C VAL A 40 -39.03 -14.94 -13.83
N ALA A 41 -40.19 -15.25 -13.24
CA ALA A 41 -40.60 -14.63 -11.97
C ALA A 41 -39.62 -14.97 -10.81
N ARG A 42 -39.09 -16.19 -10.82
CA ARG A 42 -38.07 -16.63 -9.85
C ARG A 42 -36.74 -15.88 -10.00
N PHE A 43 -36.32 -15.61 -11.23
CA PHE A 43 -35.18 -14.75 -11.51
C PHE A 43 -35.37 -13.35 -10.93
N TYR A 44 -36.49 -12.70 -11.21
CA TYR A 44 -36.75 -11.35 -10.69
C TYR A 44 -36.80 -11.31 -9.16
N ALA A 45 -37.44 -12.29 -8.53
CA ALA A 45 -37.44 -12.37 -7.06
C ALA A 45 -36.03 -12.55 -6.47
N GLY A 46 -35.20 -13.39 -7.11
CA GLY A 46 -33.80 -13.58 -6.71
C GLY A 46 -32.94 -12.33 -6.90
N ARG A 47 -33.17 -11.59 -8.01
CA ARG A 47 -32.49 -10.34 -8.28
C ARG A 47 -32.88 -9.24 -7.28
N GLU A 48 -34.16 -9.09 -6.99
CA GLU A 48 -34.65 -8.10 -6.00
C GLU A 48 -34.04 -8.36 -4.61
N ALA A 49 -34.02 -9.63 -4.17
CA ALA A 49 -33.38 -10.01 -2.91
C ALA A 49 -31.87 -9.73 -2.89
N ALA A 50 -31.17 -9.97 -4.00
CA ALA A 50 -29.74 -9.68 -4.12
C ALA A 50 -29.46 -8.16 -4.06
N VAL A 51 -30.26 -7.34 -4.73
CA VAL A 51 -30.18 -5.87 -4.70
C VAL A 51 -30.44 -5.34 -3.29
N GLU A 52 -31.46 -5.85 -2.58
CA GLU A 52 -31.76 -5.44 -1.21
C GLU A 52 -30.59 -5.76 -0.26
N GLN A 53 -30.01 -6.95 -0.39
CA GLN A 53 -28.82 -7.35 0.37
C GLN A 53 -27.63 -6.43 0.10
N LEU A 54 -27.32 -6.15 -1.18
CA LEU A 54 -26.20 -5.27 -1.54
C LEU A 54 -26.41 -3.83 -1.07
N ASN A 55 -27.63 -3.30 -1.14
CA ASN A 55 -27.93 -1.99 -0.57
C ASN A 55 -27.68 -1.95 0.93
N SER A 56 -28.05 -3.00 1.67
CA SER A 56 -27.78 -3.11 3.10
C SER A 56 -26.27 -3.14 3.39
N ILE A 57 -25.49 -3.88 2.58
CA ILE A 57 -24.03 -3.95 2.66
C ILE A 57 -23.42 -2.59 2.37
N HIS A 58 -23.83 -1.92 1.31
CA HIS A 58 -23.36 -0.58 0.93
C HIS A 58 -23.56 0.44 2.07
N GLN A 59 -24.74 0.46 2.68
CA GLN A 59 -25.01 1.36 3.82
C GLN A 59 -24.16 1.06 5.05
N ARG A 60 -23.83 -0.21 5.31
CA ARG A 60 -22.89 -0.60 6.38
C ARG A 60 -21.46 -0.21 6.03
N ALA A 61 -21.01 -0.49 4.81
CA ALA A 61 -19.68 -0.13 4.32
C ALA A 61 -19.45 1.38 4.37
N LEU A 62 -20.43 2.21 3.99
CA LEU A 62 -20.35 3.67 4.12
C LEU A 62 -20.04 4.12 5.55
N LYS A 63 -20.65 3.47 6.54
CA LYS A 63 -20.45 3.82 7.96
C LYS A 63 -19.13 3.33 8.53
N SER A 64 -18.66 2.14 8.12
CA SER A 64 -17.48 1.47 8.72
C SER A 64 -16.19 1.69 7.93
N LEU A 65 -16.26 1.84 6.61
CA LEU A 65 -15.10 1.87 5.72
C LEU A 65 -14.93 3.21 4.97
N GLY A 66 -15.97 4.07 5.01
CA GLY A 66 -16.00 5.35 4.30
C GLY A 66 -16.44 5.24 2.83
N GLU A 67 -16.67 6.40 2.20
CA GLU A 67 -17.32 6.55 0.89
C GLU A 67 -16.57 5.81 -0.25
N GLU A 68 -15.26 5.90 -0.27
CA GLU A 68 -14.45 5.31 -1.36
C GLU A 68 -14.49 3.78 -1.38
N LYS A 69 -14.36 3.14 -0.22
CA LYS A 69 -14.42 1.68 -0.14
C LYS A 69 -15.84 1.15 -0.30
N ALA A 70 -16.84 1.98 0.00
CA ALA A 70 -18.22 1.67 -0.24
C ALA A 70 -18.62 1.80 -1.72
N ALA A 71 -17.90 2.60 -2.52
CA ALA A 71 -18.19 2.80 -3.95
C ALA A 71 -18.14 1.50 -4.79
N ILE A 72 -17.38 0.49 -4.37
CA ILE A 72 -17.37 -0.82 -5.04
C ILE A 72 -18.78 -1.43 -5.07
N PHE A 73 -19.59 -1.22 -4.03
CA PHE A 73 -20.95 -1.75 -3.96
C PHE A 73 -21.95 -1.00 -4.84
N GLU A 74 -21.68 0.27 -5.18
CA GLU A 74 -22.43 0.98 -6.22
C GLU A 74 -22.19 0.33 -7.58
N GLY A 75 -20.94 -0.02 -7.89
CA GLY A 75 -20.60 -0.79 -9.09
C GLY A 75 -21.29 -2.16 -9.13
N HIS A 76 -21.32 -2.86 -8.00
CA HIS A 76 -22.02 -4.14 -7.86
C HIS A 76 -23.53 -4.01 -8.10
N LEU A 77 -24.15 -2.97 -7.56
CA LEU A 77 -25.57 -2.67 -7.79
C LEU A 77 -25.83 -2.36 -9.26
N MET A 78 -25.00 -1.55 -9.91
CA MET A 78 -25.11 -1.24 -11.33
C MET A 78 -25.09 -2.50 -12.20
N ILE A 79 -24.22 -3.47 -11.89
CA ILE A 79 -24.16 -4.75 -12.62
C ILE A 79 -25.45 -5.58 -12.42
N LEU A 80 -25.98 -5.67 -11.20
CA LEU A 80 -27.24 -6.39 -10.95
C LEU A 80 -28.47 -5.72 -11.56
N GLU A 81 -28.43 -4.41 -11.73
CA GLU A 81 -29.53 -3.61 -12.29
C GLU A 81 -29.38 -3.39 -13.80
N ASP A 82 -28.33 -3.93 -14.41
CA ASP A 82 -28.08 -3.83 -15.85
C ASP A 82 -29.18 -4.52 -16.66
N GLU A 83 -29.82 -3.77 -17.55
CA GLU A 83 -30.91 -4.26 -18.41
C GLU A 83 -30.39 -5.25 -19.46
N GLU A 84 -29.14 -5.10 -19.95
CA GLU A 84 -28.55 -6.00 -20.94
C GLU A 84 -28.29 -7.37 -20.32
N LEU A 85 -27.72 -7.42 -19.11
CA LEU A 85 -27.51 -8.66 -18.35
C LEU A 85 -28.85 -9.38 -18.08
N GLU A 86 -29.89 -8.62 -17.72
CA GLU A 86 -31.24 -9.14 -17.50
C GLU A 86 -31.78 -9.80 -18.78
N GLU A 87 -31.75 -9.06 -19.90
CA GLU A 87 -32.24 -9.53 -21.20
C GLU A 87 -31.49 -10.81 -21.64
N GLU A 88 -30.17 -10.84 -21.53
CA GLU A 88 -29.34 -11.99 -21.87
C GLU A 88 -29.74 -13.25 -21.06
N ILE A 89 -29.93 -13.12 -19.75
CA ILE A 89 -30.31 -14.22 -18.88
C ILE A 89 -31.72 -14.74 -19.24
N ILE A 90 -32.67 -13.84 -19.44
CA ILE A 90 -34.06 -14.21 -19.77
C ILE A 90 -34.15 -14.85 -21.16
N ASP A 91 -33.44 -14.31 -22.13
CA ASP A 91 -33.40 -14.86 -23.49
C ASP A 91 -32.73 -16.23 -23.51
N TYR A 92 -31.64 -16.43 -22.75
CA TYR A 92 -31.01 -17.73 -22.60
C TYR A 92 -31.95 -18.75 -21.95
N LEU A 93 -32.67 -18.34 -20.88
CA LEU A 93 -33.68 -19.18 -20.20
C LEU A 93 -34.76 -19.65 -21.17
N ARG A 94 -35.35 -18.71 -21.91
CA ARG A 94 -36.44 -18.98 -22.87
C ARG A 94 -35.97 -19.85 -24.04
N SER A 95 -34.84 -19.48 -24.65
CA SER A 95 -34.34 -20.15 -25.85
C SER A 95 -33.86 -21.58 -25.56
N ASN A 96 -33.28 -21.80 -24.39
CA ASN A 96 -32.72 -23.09 -24.02
C ASN A 96 -33.65 -23.92 -23.13
N LYS A 97 -34.79 -23.35 -22.68
CA LYS A 97 -35.75 -23.99 -21.77
C LYS A 97 -35.06 -24.60 -20.53
N VAL A 98 -34.30 -23.72 -19.83
CA VAL A 98 -33.60 -24.07 -18.59
C VAL A 98 -34.16 -23.24 -17.43
N ASN A 99 -33.94 -23.66 -16.19
CA ASN A 99 -34.35 -22.88 -15.03
C ASN A 99 -33.51 -21.60 -14.86
N ALA A 100 -33.97 -20.68 -14.05
CA ALA A 100 -33.38 -19.37 -13.84
C ALA A 100 -31.93 -19.44 -13.32
N SER A 101 -31.62 -20.38 -12.41
CA SER A 101 -30.28 -20.49 -11.83
C SER A 101 -29.24 -20.97 -12.85
N VAL A 102 -29.61 -21.87 -13.75
CA VAL A 102 -28.74 -22.35 -14.84
C VAL A 102 -28.52 -21.25 -15.87
N ALA A 103 -29.56 -20.49 -16.22
CA ALA A 103 -29.42 -19.36 -17.15
C ALA A 103 -28.49 -18.28 -16.59
N ALA A 104 -28.72 -17.86 -15.36
CA ALA A 104 -27.87 -16.88 -14.68
C ALA A 104 -26.41 -17.35 -14.59
N SER A 105 -26.17 -18.60 -14.14
CA SER A 105 -24.81 -19.15 -14.07
C SER A 105 -24.11 -19.11 -15.44
N LYS A 106 -24.82 -19.51 -16.50
CA LYS A 106 -24.22 -19.58 -17.83
C LYS A 106 -23.80 -18.22 -18.37
N ILE A 107 -24.64 -17.21 -18.22
CA ILE A 107 -24.35 -15.84 -18.70
C ILE A 107 -23.24 -15.23 -17.85
N ILE A 108 -23.30 -15.33 -16.52
CA ILE A 108 -22.25 -14.86 -15.63
C ILE A 108 -20.89 -15.52 -15.95
N ASP A 109 -20.85 -16.85 -16.14
CA ASP A 109 -19.61 -17.55 -16.49
C ASP A 109 -19.04 -17.06 -17.82
N GLN A 110 -19.90 -16.77 -18.82
CA GLN A 110 -19.47 -16.23 -20.11
C GLN A 110 -18.86 -14.81 -19.97
N GLN A 111 -19.46 -13.95 -19.17
CA GLN A 111 -18.92 -12.61 -18.93
C GLN A 111 -17.60 -12.67 -18.15
N VAL A 112 -17.49 -13.54 -17.14
CA VAL A 112 -16.27 -13.77 -16.38
C VAL A 112 -15.14 -14.32 -17.27
N GLU A 113 -15.44 -15.30 -18.14
CA GLU A 113 -14.47 -15.87 -19.08
C GLU A 113 -13.97 -14.79 -20.05
N MET A 114 -14.88 -14.02 -20.64
CA MET A 114 -14.55 -12.94 -21.57
C MET A 114 -13.60 -11.90 -20.96
N LEU A 115 -13.85 -11.45 -19.74
CA LEU A 115 -13.00 -10.48 -19.05
C LEU A 115 -11.68 -11.08 -18.58
N SER A 116 -11.66 -12.36 -18.21
CA SER A 116 -10.46 -13.04 -17.75
C SER A 116 -9.46 -13.34 -18.87
N GLU A 117 -9.92 -13.43 -20.14
CA GLU A 117 -9.07 -13.62 -21.33
C GLU A 117 -8.35 -12.35 -21.76
N ILE A 118 -8.81 -11.18 -21.32
CA ILE A 118 -8.17 -9.90 -21.61
C ILE A 118 -6.92 -9.78 -20.72
N ASP A 119 -5.77 -9.47 -21.34
CA ASP A 119 -4.51 -9.30 -20.60
C ASP A 119 -4.43 -7.89 -19.97
N ASP A 120 -5.33 -7.66 -19.00
CA ASP A 120 -5.47 -6.43 -18.24
C ASP A 120 -5.85 -6.79 -16.80
N GLU A 121 -5.05 -6.36 -15.82
CA GLU A 121 -5.28 -6.70 -14.40
C GLU A 121 -6.58 -6.11 -13.85
N TYR A 122 -6.95 -4.90 -14.24
CA TYR A 122 -8.20 -4.25 -13.84
C TYR A 122 -9.42 -5.03 -14.32
N LEU A 123 -9.41 -5.51 -15.57
CA LEU A 123 -10.51 -6.32 -16.10
C LEU A 123 -10.55 -7.72 -15.47
N LYS A 124 -9.41 -8.27 -15.07
CA LYS A 124 -9.35 -9.53 -14.29
C LYS A 124 -9.95 -9.36 -12.88
N GLU A 125 -9.72 -8.22 -12.23
CA GLU A 125 -10.37 -7.90 -10.95
C GLU A 125 -11.89 -7.76 -11.13
N ARG A 126 -12.34 -7.08 -12.19
CA ARG A 126 -13.77 -6.98 -12.53
C ARG A 126 -14.42 -8.33 -12.80
N ALA A 127 -13.71 -9.27 -13.38
CA ALA A 127 -14.17 -10.65 -13.52
C ALA A 127 -14.46 -11.31 -12.15
N GLY A 128 -13.65 -10.99 -11.14
CA GLY A 128 -13.85 -11.41 -9.75
C GLY A 128 -15.14 -10.83 -9.15
N ASP A 129 -15.38 -9.53 -9.35
CA ASP A 129 -16.58 -8.84 -8.90
C ASP A 129 -17.86 -9.43 -9.54
N ILE A 130 -17.85 -9.64 -10.87
CA ILE A 130 -18.97 -10.25 -11.58
C ILE A 130 -19.25 -11.66 -11.05
N ARG A 131 -18.23 -12.42 -10.72
CA ARG A 131 -18.39 -13.76 -10.13
C ARG A 131 -19.01 -13.69 -8.73
N ASP A 132 -18.60 -12.76 -7.88
CA ASP A 132 -19.17 -12.57 -6.53
C ASP A 132 -20.66 -12.21 -6.62
N ILE A 133 -20.98 -11.22 -7.46
CA ILE A 133 -22.36 -10.76 -7.71
C ILE A 133 -23.20 -11.90 -8.30
N GLY A 134 -22.66 -12.60 -9.28
CA GLY A 134 -23.33 -13.74 -9.92
C GLY A 134 -23.64 -14.88 -8.95
N ASN A 135 -22.68 -15.22 -8.08
CA ASN A 135 -22.90 -16.22 -7.04
C ASN A 135 -23.99 -15.78 -6.05
N ARG A 136 -24.03 -14.50 -5.66
CA ARG A 136 -25.08 -13.95 -4.81
C ARG A 136 -26.45 -14.05 -5.48
N LEU A 137 -26.54 -13.67 -6.75
CA LEU A 137 -27.78 -13.77 -7.54
C LEU A 137 -28.27 -15.23 -7.61
N ILE A 138 -27.38 -16.16 -7.97
CA ILE A 138 -27.72 -17.58 -8.10
C ILE A 138 -28.16 -18.18 -6.75
N LYS A 139 -27.47 -17.86 -5.66
CA LYS A 139 -27.86 -18.31 -4.31
C LYS A 139 -29.26 -17.81 -3.93
N ASN A 140 -29.60 -16.54 -4.25
CA ASN A 140 -30.93 -15.99 -4.01
C ASN A 140 -31.99 -16.66 -4.91
N ILE A 141 -31.72 -16.90 -6.19
CA ILE A 141 -32.61 -17.65 -7.09
C ILE A 141 -32.88 -19.07 -6.55
N LEU A 142 -31.87 -19.71 -5.97
CA LEU A 142 -31.99 -21.05 -5.38
C LEU A 142 -32.64 -21.06 -3.99
N GLY A 143 -32.84 -19.87 -3.37
CA GLY A 143 -33.33 -19.74 -2.00
C GLY A 143 -32.35 -20.27 -0.94
N MET A 144 -31.05 -20.23 -1.26
CA MET A 144 -29.97 -20.66 -0.33
C MET A 144 -29.78 -19.58 0.76
N HIS A 145 -29.42 -20.03 1.94
CA HIS A 145 -29.12 -19.11 3.04
C HIS A 145 -27.74 -18.46 2.84
N ILE A 146 -27.71 -17.13 2.76
CA ILE A 146 -26.47 -16.37 2.71
C ILE A 146 -26.18 -15.90 4.14
N VAL A 147 -25.04 -16.28 4.69
CA VAL A 147 -24.61 -15.88 6.04
C VAL A 147 -24.36 -14.39 6.08
N ASP A 148 -25.05 -13.66 6.97
CA ASP A 148 -24.77 -12.26 7.23
C ASP A 148 -23.63 -12.13 8.25
N LEU A 149 -22.44 -11.74 7.78
CA LEU A 149 -21.25 -11.56 8.62
C LEU A 149 -21.32 -10.32 9.53
N GLY A 150 -22.33 -9.49 9.37
CA GLY A 150 -22.65 -8.38 10.26
C GLY A 150 -23.36 -8.80 11.54
N ASP A 151 -23.96 -10.00 11.55
CA ASP A 151 -24.80 -10.50 12.67
C ASP A 151 -24.12 -11.62 13.47
N ILE A 152 -22.79 -11.58 13.56
CA ILE A 152 -22.00 -12.53 14.37
C ILE A 152 -22.30 -12.29 15.85
N ALA A 153 -22.82 -13.32 16.54
CA ALA A 153 -23.29 -13.21 17.92
C ALA A 153 -22.15 -13.18 18.96
N GLU A 154 -21.09 -13.98 18.75
CA GLU A 154 -19.97 -14.13 19.69
C GLU A 154 -18.64 -13.70 19.06
N GLU A 155 -17.71 -13.22 19.88
CA GLU A 155 -16.35 -12.93 19.45
C GLU A 155 -15.69 -14.19 18.89
N SER A 156 -15.21 -14.13 17.63
CA SER A 156 -14.76 -15.31 16.90
C SER A 156 -13.58 -15.02 15.99
N ILE A 157 -12.76 -16.05 15.74
CA ILE A 157 -11.78 -16.08 14.67
C ILE A 157 -12.46 -16.68 13.45
N LEU A 158 -12.54 -15.91 12.36
CA LEU A 158 -13.18 -16.34 11.13
C LEU A 158 -12.26 -17.30 10.39
N VAL A 159 -12.81 -18.41 9.91
CA VAL A 159 -12.09 -19.40 9.09
C VAL A 159 -12.86 -19.61 7.81
N ALA A 160 -12.27 -19.29 6.67
CA ALA A 160 -12.92 -19.35 5.36
C ALA A 160 -11.99 -19.96 4.29
N TYR A 161 -12.58 -20.40 3.19
CA TYR A 161 -11.78 -20.78 2.02
C TYR A 161 -11.13 -19.51 1.41
N ASP A 162 -11.94 -18.47 1.21
CA ASP A 162 -11.55 -17.10 0.86
C ASP A 162 -12.57 -16.13 1.46
N LEU A 163 -12.28 -14.84 1.41
CA LEU A 163 -13.21 -13.79 1.78
C LEU A 163 -13.35 -12.81 0.62
N THR A 164 -14.55 -12.75 0.05
CA THR A 164 -14.87 -11.82 -1.02
C THR A 164 -14.91 -10.36 -0.53
N PRO A 165 -14.82 -9.36 -1.42
CA PRO A 165 -14.99 -7.96 -1.05
C PRO A 165 -16.30 -7.69 -0.29
N SER A 166 -17.40 -8.29 -0.75
CA SER A 166 -18.71 -8.13 -0.10
C SER A 166 -18.78 -8.79 1.27
N GLU A 167 -18.07 -9.88 1.50
CA GLU A 167 -18.00 -10.54 2.80
C GLU A 167 -17.15 -9.75 3.78
N THR A 168 -15.98 -9.28 3.34
CA THR A 168 -15.08 -8.48 4.20
C THR A 168 -15.70 -7.16 4.63
N ALA A 169 -16.48 -6.52 3.77
CA ALA A 169 -17.18 -5.26 4.10
C ALA A 169 -18.36 -5.45 5.08
N GLN A 170 -18.87 -6.66 5.21
CA GLN A 170 -19.94 -6.99 6.16
C GLN A 170 -19.43 -7.33 7.56
N LEU A 171 -18.11 -7.52 7.74
CA LEU A 171 -17.55 -7.98 9.01
C LEU A 171 -17.92 -7.05 10.17
N ASN A 172 -18.49 -7.63 11.22
CA ASN A 172 -18.66 -6.93 12.49
C ASN A 172 -17.31 -6.87 13.21
N LEU A 173 -16.61 -5.74 13.08
CA LEU A 173 -15.27 -5.52 13.64
C LEU A 173 -15.23 -5.58 15.18
N GLU A 174 -16.38 -5.48 15.87
CA GLU A 174 -16.45 -5.67 17.30
C GLU A 174 -16.47 -7.16 17.71
N LYS A 175 -16.78 -8.05 16.77
CA LYS A 175 -16.98 -9.48 16.99
C LYS A 175 -15.96 -10.35 16.27
N VAL A 176 -15.38 -9.88 15.17
CA VAL A 176 -14.34 -10.60 14.45
C VAL A 176 -12.99 -10.24 15.03
N LEU A 177 -12.36 -11.19 15.73
CA LEU A 177 -11.05 -11.00 16.36
C LEU A 177 -9.90 -11.08 15.35
N GLY A 178 -10.10 -11.80 14.26
CA GLY A 178 -9.14 -12.01 13.18
C GLY A 178 -9.66 -13.07 12.22
N PHE A 179 -8.94 -13.35 11.15
CA PHE A 179 -9.37 -14.37 10.19
C PHE A 179 -8.23 -15.18 9.57
N ILE A 180 -8.60 -16.36 9.06
CA ILE A 180 -7.68 -17.31 8.43
C ILE A 180 -8.34 -17.83 7.16
N THR A 181 -7.59 -17.85 6.04
CA THR A 181 -8.11 -18.35 4.77
C THR A 181 -7.23 -19.46 4.17
N ASP A 182 -7.85 -20.37 3.41
CA ASP A 182 -7.15 -21.43 2.68
C ASP A 182 -6.34 -20.85 1.52
N ILE A 183 -6.91 -19.90 0.79
CA ILE A 183 -6.24 -19.23 -0.33
C ILE A 183 -5.91 -17.78 0.00
N GLY A 184 -5.16 -17.13 -0.88
CA GLY A 184 -4.75 -15.75 -0.76
C GLY A 184 -3.22 -15.59 -0.69
N GLY A 185 -2.76 -14.41 -1.07
CA GLY A 185 -1.35 -14.00 -1.05
C GLY A 185 -1.17 -12.65 -0.39
N ARG A 186 0.07 -12.15 -0.30
CA ARG A 186 0.37 -10.84 0.33
C ARG A 186 -0.36 -9.67 -0.33
N THR A 187 -0.62 -9.77 -1.61
CA THR A 187 -1.28 -8.73 -2.43
C THR A 187 -2.76 -9.03 -2.68
N SER A 188 -3.31 -10.13 -2.17
CA SER A 188 -4.72 -10.44 -2.33
C SER A 188 -5.62 -9.38 -1.68
N HIS A 189 -6.82 -9.23 -2.21
CA HIS A 189 -7.85 -8.32 -1.66
C HIS A 189 -8.03 -8.54 -0.15
N THR A 190 -8.16 -9.80 0.25
CA THR A 190 -8.30 -10.22 1.66
C THR A 190 -7.15 -9.73 2.54
N SER A 191 -5.91 -9.80 2.03
CA SER A 191 -4.73 -9.31 2.76
C SER A 191 -4.69 -7.78 2.85
N ILE A 192 -5.10 -7.08 1.80
CA ILE A 192 -5.19 -5.61 1.79
C ILE A 192 -6.24 -5.16 2.81
N MET A 193 -7.39 -5.81 2.82
CA MET A 193 -8.47 -5.51 3.77
C MET A 193 -8.06 -5.81 5.22
N ALA A 194 -7.37 -6.93 5.49
CA ALA A 194 -6.85 -7.25 6.82
C ALA A 194 -5.99 -6.11 7.39
N ARG A 195 -5.06 -5.61 6.58
CA ARG A 195 -4.20 -4.48 6.96
C ARG A 195 -4.98 -3.19 7.16
N SER A 196 -5.93 -2.91 6.28
CA SER A 196 -6.76 -1.71 6.36
C SER A 196 -7.68 -1.68 7.58
N LEU A 197 -8.17 -2.85 7.99
CA LEU A 197 -9.03 -3.02 9.16
C LEU A 197 -8.23 -3.27 10.46
N GLU A 198 -6.91 -3.36 10.36
CA GLU A 198 -6.00 -3.73 11.46
C GLU A 198 -6.40 -5.05 12.16
N LEU A 199 -7.01 -5.99 11.41
CA LEU A 199 -7.40 -7.31 11.90
C LEU A 199 -6.26 -8.31 11.71
N PRO A 200 -5.83 -9.03 12.76
CA PRO A 200 -4.86 -10.11 12.62
C PRO A 200 -5.33 -11.16 11.60
N ALA A 201 -4.46 -11.51 10.66
CA ALA A 201 -4.85 -12.44 9.60
C ALA A 201 -3.67 -13.27 9.06
N ILE A 202 -3.96 -14.54 8.77
CA ILE A 202 -3.10 -15.46 8.02
C ILE A 202 -3.89 -15.98 6.82
N VAL A 203 -3.35 -15.84 5.63
CA VAL A 203 -3.95 -16.32 4.37
C VAL A 203 -3.10 -17.41 3.73
N GLY A 204 -3.66 -18.15 2.76
CA GLY A 204 -2.90 -19.15 2.01
C GLY A 204 -2.49 -20.36 2.85
N THR A 205 -3.33 -20.81 3.78
CA THR A 205 -3.05 -21.97 4.64
C THR A 205 -3.29 -23.29 3.94
N ASN A 206 -3.97 -23.30 2.80
CA ASN A 206 -4.37 -24.38 1.91
C ASN A 206 -5.46 -25.32 2.46
N ASP A 207 -5.54 -25.60 3.75
CA ASP A 207 -6.39 -26.64 4.31
C ASP A 207 -7.06 -26.32 5.66
N VAL A 208 -7.05 -25.05 6.10
CA VAL A 208 -7.60 -24.69 7.41
C VAL A 208 -9.09 -25.00 7.54
N THR A 209 -9.88 -24.80 6.48
CA THR A 209 -11.32 -25.09 6.49
C THR A 209 -11.64 -26.59 6.60
N ALA A 210 -10.71 -27.46 6.18
CA ALA A 210 -10.84 -28.91 6.30
C ALA A 210 -10.42 -29.43 7.69
N ARG A 211 -9.59 -28.69 8.42
CA ARG A 211 -9.01 -29.07 9.71
C ARG A 211 -9.76 -28.54 10.90
N VAL A 212 -10.30 -27.33 10.80
CA VAL A 212 -10.93 -26.60 11.88
C VAL A 212 -12.46 -26.70 11.77
N ASN A 213 -13.14 -26.87 12.90
CA ASN A 213 -14.60 -26.83 12.96
C ASN A 213 -15.07 -25.60 13.74
N THR A 214 -16.29 -25.14 13.46
CA THR A 214 -16.92 -24.08 14.25
C THR A 214 -16.99 -24.49 15.71
N GLY A 215 -16.49 -23.63 16.59
CA GLY A 215 -16.42 -23.84 18.03
C GLY A 215 -15.06 -24.34 18.53
N ASP A 216 -14.15 -24.80 17.65
CA ASP A 216 -12.78 -25.13 18.05
C ASP A 216 -12.08 -23.88 18.60
N TYR A 217 -11.31 -24.05 19.68
CA TYR A 217 -10.55 -22.93 20.23
C TYR A 217 -9.22 -22.77 19.51
N LEU A 218 -8.99 -21.58 18.97
CA LEU A 218 -7.80 -21.24 18.19
C LEU A 218 -6.97 -20.15 18.85
N ILE A 219 -5.67 -20.18 18.57
CA ILE A 219 -4.82 -19.00 18.67
C ILE A 219 -4.31 -18.69 17.27
N LEU A 220 -4.60 -17.48 16.80
CA LEU A 220 -4.06 -16.93 15.57
C LEU A 220 -2.86 -16.05 15.92
N ASP A 221 -1.64 -16.54 15.68
CA ASP A 221 -0.39 -15.81 15.84
C ASP A 221 0.14 -15.39 14.46
N ALA A 222 -0.37 -14.27 13.98
CA ALA A 222 0.05 -13.70 12.69
C ALA A 222 1.42 -12.98 12.78
N VAL A 223 2.01 -12.85 13.96
CA VAL A 223 3.37 -12.34 14.16
C VAL A 223 4.40 -13.42 13.78
N ASN A 224 4.19 -14.65 14.26
CA ASN A 224 5.10 -15.78 14.00
C ASN A 224 4.59 -16.72 12.89
N ASN A 225 3.51 -16.34 12.18
CA ASN A 225 2.90 -17.13 11.10
C ASN A 225 2.44 -18.52 11.55
N ARG A 226 1.67 -18.59 12.64
CA ARG A 226 1.22 -19.85 13.24
C ARG A 226 -0.25 -19.77 13.66
N VAL A 227 -0.97 -20.86 13.37
CA VAL A 227 -2.31 -21.08 13.94
C VAL A 227 -2.25 -22.33 14.81
N TYR A 228 -2.66 -22.20 16.05
CA TYR A 228 -2.73 -23.29 17.03
C TYR A 228 -4.18 -23.78 17.13
N GLU A 229 -4.37 -25.03 16.85
CA GLU A 229 -5.66 -25.73 16.96
C GLU A 229 -5.76 -26.38 18.35
N ASN A 230 -6.78 -26.08 19.11
CA ASN A 230 -6.98 -26.59 20.47
C ASN A 230 -5.69 -26.56 21.33
N PRO A 231 -5.12 -25.35 21.52
CA PRO A 231 -3.82 -25.18 22.15
C PRO A 231 -3.81 -25.69 23.59
N THR A 232 -2.65 -26.13 24.04
CA THR A 232 -2.40 -26.49 25.44
C THR A 232 -2.37 -25.23 26.32
N GLN A 233 -2.60 -25.42 27.62
CA GLN A 233 -2.54 -24.31 28.57
C GLN A 233 -1.17 -23.61 28.56
N ALA A 234 -0.08 -24.35 28.36
CA ALA A 234 1.27 -23.80 28.28
C ALA A 234 1.44 -22.88 27.05
N GLU A 235 0.92 -23.27 25.88
CA GLU A 235 0.94 -22.44 24.67
C GLU A 235 0.09 -21.18 24.83
N ILE A 236 -1.09 -21.31 25.49
CA ILE A 236 -1.94 -20.15 25.81
C ILE A 236 -1.20 -19.15 26.70
N ASP A 237 -0.55 -19.62 27.77
CA ASP A 237 0.14 -18.77 28.73
C ASP A 237 1.37 -18.09 28.10
N GLU A 238 2.12 -18.81 27.25
CA GLU A 238 3.25 -18.25 26.49
C GLU A 238 2.80 -17.13 25.54
N LEU A 239 1.77 -17.40 24.74
CA LEU A 239 1.30 -16.45 23.73
C LEU A 239 0.55 -15.26 24.36
N LYS A 240 -0.15 -15.44 25.49
CA LYS A 240 -0.69 -14.31 26.27
C LYS A 240 0.41 -13.41 26.82
N THR A 241 1.53 -14.00 27.23
CA THR A 241 2.68 -13.23 27.69
C THR A 241 3.28 -12.41 26.53
N LEU A 242 3.36 -13.00 25.35
CA LEU A 242 3.82 -12.32 24.14
C LEU A 242 2.85 -11.20 23.72
N GLU A 243 1.54 -11.48 23.72
CA GLU A 243 0.49 -10.49 23.43
C GLU A 243 0.58 -9.29 24.38
N ALA A 244 0.68 -9.55 25.68
CA ALA A 244 0.82 -8.49 26.69
C ALA A 244 2.07 -7.65 26.45
N LYS A 245 3.21 -8.28 26.13
CA LYS A 245 4.44 -7.57 25.78
C LYS A 245 4.29 -6.69 24.53
N LEU A 246 3.64 -7.20 23.48
CA LEU A 246 3.38 -6.41 22.27
C LEU A 246 2.42 -5.23 22.53
N ALA A 247 1.40 -5.45 23.38
CA ALA A 247 0.48 -4.39 23.78
C ALA A 247 1.18 -3.31 24.61
N GLU A 248 2.07 -3.70 25.53
CA GLU A 248 2.89 -2.78 26.32
C GLU A 248 3.84 -1.99 25.40
N GLU A 249 4.51 -2.66 24.47
CA GLU A 249 5.37 -2.01 23.48
C GLU A 249 4.57 -0.99 22.63
N LYS A 250 3.39 -1.37 22.14
CA LYS A 250 2.51 -0.46 21.38
C LYS A 250 2.11 0.76 22.23
N ALA A 251 1.78 0.55 23.51
CA ALA A 251 1.45 1.63 24.43
C ALA A 251 2.64 2.56 24.74
N GLU A 252 3.85 2.01 24.84
CA GLU A 252 5.07 2.81 24.99
C GLU A 252 5.36 3.63 23.73
N LEU A 253 5.25 3.00 22.55
CA LEU A 253 5.46 3.68 21.26
C LEU A 253 4.45 4.84 21.08
N ALA A 254 3.21 4.66 21.51
CA ALA A 254 2.20 5.73 21.45
C ALA A 254 2.59 6.97 22.26
N LYS A 255 3.36 6.82 23.35
CA LYS A 255 3.87 7.96 24.15
C LYS A 255 4.92 8.79 23.43
N LEU A 256 5.53 8.25 22.38
CA LEU A 256 6.56 8.92 21.60
C LEU A 256 6.00 9.81 20.49
N LYS A 257 4.69 9.73 20.24
CA LYS A 257 4.02 10.43 19.13
C LYS A 257 4.43 11.90 19.03
N ASP A 258 4.34 12.63 20.13
CA ASP A 258 4.57 14.08 20.16
C ASP A 258 6.01 14.47 20.55
N LEU A 259 6.89 13.46 20.71
CA LEU A 259 8.28 13.71 21.07
C LEU A 259 9.15 13.83 19.81
N PRO A 260 10.11 14.76 19.77
CA PRO A 260 11.05 14.87 18.66
C PRO A 260 12.04 13.69 18.66
N ALA A 261 12.56 13.37 17.47
CA ALA A 261 13.61 12.38 17.30
C ALA A 261 14.98 13.00 17.65
N VAL A 262 15.37 12.87 18.91
CA VAL A 262 16.62 13.43 19.47
C VAL A 262 17.39 12.35 20.22
N THR A 263 18.68 12.19 19.92
CA THR A 263 19.55 11.24 20.63
C THR A 263 19.82 11.66 22.08
N LEU A 264 20.40 10.77 22.85
CA LEU A 264 20.73 11.02 24.27
C LEU A 264 21.72 12.18 24.46
N ASP A 265 22.59 12.40 23.50
CA ASP A 265 23.59 13.49 23.46
C ASP A 265 23.10 14.73 22.69
N GLY A 266 21.79 14.79 22.34
CA GLY A 266 21.15 16.00 21.83
C GLY A 266 21.21 16.18 20.31
N HIS A 267 21.66 15.22 19.54
CA HIS A 267 21.61 15.28 18.07
C HIS A 267 20.16 15.08 17.59
N LYS A 268 19.62 16.05 16.84
CA LYS A 268 18.25 16.04 16.34
C LYS A 268 18.22 15.60 14.87
N VAL A 269 17.30 14.71 14.55
CA VAL A 269 16.92 14.36 13.18
C VAL A 269 15.40 14.45 13.01
N GLU A 270 14.90 14.37 11.79
CA GLU A 270 13.47 14.35 11.53
C GLU A 270 13.04 12.93 11.11
N VAL A 271 11.94 12.44 11.70
CA VAL A 271 11.32 11.16 11.33
C VAL A 271 9.94 11.47 10.77
N VAL A 272 9.79 11.23 9.48
CA VAL A 272 8.67 11.68 8.66
C VAL A 272 8.03 10.51 7.92
N ALA A 273 6.87 10.72 7.30
CA ALA A 273 6.14 9.68 6.61
C ALA A 273 6.27 9.74 5.09
N ASN A 274 6.19 8.57 4.45
CA ASN A 274 5.88 8.43 3.03
C ASN A 274 4.36 8.34 2.88
N ILE A 275 3.79 9.09 1.96
CA ILE A 275 2.36 9.07 1.65
C ILE A 275 2.11 8.95 0.14
N GLY A 276 0.94 8.46 -0.24
CA GLY A 276 0.42 8.43 -1.61
C GLY A 276 -0.82 9.30 -1.80
N THR A 277 -1.63 9.45 -0.74
CA THR A 277 -2.90 10.16 -0.79
C THR A 277 -3.11 11.02 0.46
N ILE A 278 -4.11 11.91 0.42
CA ILE A 278 -4.55 12.71 1.58
C ILE A 278 -4.91 11.85 2.80
N ARG A 279 -5.42 10.64 2.61
CA ARG A 279 -5.81 9.72 3.70
C ARG A 279 -4.64 9.25 4.53
N ASP A 280 -3.47 9.12 3.92
CA ASP A 280 -2.26 8.71 4.62
C ASP A 280 -1.80 9.74 5.66
N CYS A 281 -2.23 11.00 5.51
CA CYS A 281 -1.92 12.08 6.45
C CYS A 281 -2.47 11.79 7.86
N GLU A 282 -3.66 11.20 7.97
CA GLU A 282 -4.19 10.79 9.27
C GLU A 282 -3.30 9.73 9.93
N GLY A 283 -2.86 8.73 9.15
CA GLY A 283 -1.90 7.72 9.62
C GLY A 283 -0.56 8.33 10.04
N ALA A 284 -0.05 9.31 9.28
CA ALA A 284 1.16 10.04 9.61
C ALA A 284 1.03 10.79 10.94
N HIS A 285 -0.07 11.52 11.15
CA HIS A 285 -0.36 12.21 12.41
C HIS A 285 -0.53 11.24 13.58
N ARG A 286 -1.29 10.16 13.40
CA ARG A 286 -1.56 9.14 14.43
C ARG A 286 -0.26 8.51 14.93
N ASN A 287 0.69 8.28 14.05
CA ASN A 287 1.99 7.70 14.37
C ASN A 287 3.07 8.75 14.71
N GLY A 288 2.75 10.03 14.74
CA GLY A 288 3.65 11.08 15.18
C GLY A 288 4.76 11.42 14.18
N ALA A 289 4.50 11.30 12.87
CA ALA A 289 5.42 11.79 11.85
C ALA A 289 5.60 13.32 11.95
N GLU A 290 6.84 13.79 11.81
CA GLU A 290 7.18 15.20 11.95
C GLU A 290 6.96 15.98 10.64
N GLY A 291 6.62 15.29 9.55
CA GLY A 291 6.36 15.82 8.23
C GLY A 291 6.09 14.71 7.22
N VAL A 292 6.14 15.06 5.94
CA VAL A 292 6.09 14.13 4.81
C VAL A 292 7.37 14.27 4.01
N GLY A 293 8.23 13.26 4.04
CA GLY A 293 9.49 13.25 3.30
C GLY A 293 9.34 12.68 1.87
N LEU A 294 8.21 12.04 1.59
CA LEU A 294 7.86 11.62 0.24
C LEU A 294 6.34 11.61 0.05
N TYR A 295 5.83 12.55 -0.74
CA TYR A 295 4.50 12.46 -1.32
C TYR A 295 4.61 11.91 -2.75
N ARG A 296 4.15 10.68 -2.94
CA ARG A 296 4.14 9.96 -4.23
C ARG A 296 2.96 10.44 -5.06
N THR A 297 3.21 11.28 -6.05
CA THR A 297 2.17 11.88 -6.87
C THR A 297 1.62 10.96 -7.95
N GLU A 298 2.29 9.86 -8.26
CA GLU A 298 1.87 8.92 -9.29
C GLU A 298 0.50 8.30 -9.04
N PHE A 299 0.06 8.15 -7.78
CA PHE A 299 -1.29 7.68 -7.47
C PHE A 299 -2.40 8.56 -8.07
N LEU A 300 -2.11 9.85 -8.27
CA LEU A 300 -3.04 10.76 -8.92
C LEU A 300 -3.14 10.55 -10.44
N PHE A 301 -2.15 9.88 -11.02
CA PHE A 301 -2.08 9.56 -12.45
C PHE A 301 -2.58 8.14 -12.76
N MET A 302 -2.67 7.27 -11.76
CA MET A 302 -3.14 5.89 -11.89
C MET A 302 -4.68 5.83 -11.86
N ASP A 303 -5.24 4.70 -12.27
CA ASP A 303 -6.69 4.39 -12.22
C ASP A 303 -7.59 5.44 -12.90
N ARG A 304 -7.16 5.91 -14.07
CA ARG A 304 -7.89 6.91 -14.87
C ARG A 304 -7.55 6.80 -16.35
N ASP A 305 -8.40 7.40 -17.20
CA ASP A 305 -8.30 7.32 -18.66
C ASP A 305 -7.57 8.50 -19.31
N GLN A 306 -7.20 9.53 -18.53
CA GLN A 306 -6.55 10.75 -19.01
C GLN A 306 -5.65 11.38 -17.95
N LEU A 307 -4.71 12.22 -18.40
CA LEU A 307 -3.84 12.99 -17.52
C LEU A 307 -4.65 13.86 -16.54
N PRO A 308 -4.25 13.93 -15.26
CA PRO A 308 -4.85 14.87 -14.33
C PRO A 308 -4.58 16.32 -14.77
N SER A 309 -5.59 17.16 -14.76
CA SER A 309 -5.47 18.59 -15.06
C SER A 309 -4.63 19.31 -14.00
N GLU A 310 -4.15 20.53 -14.30
CA GLU A 310 -3.50 21.40 -13.30
C GLU A 310 -4.40 21.60 -12.07
N GLU A 311 -5.72 21.76 -12.28
CA GLU A 311 -6.65 22.04 -11.17
C GLU A 311 -6.84 20.84 -10.26
N GLU A 312 -7.04 19.64 -10.81
CA GLU A 312 -7.13 18.40 -10.04
C GLU A 312 -5.87 18.17 -9.20
N GLN A 313 -4.70 18.34 -9.82
CA GLN A 313 -3.42 18.22 -9.11
C GLN A 313 -3.27 19.28 -8.01
N PHE A 314 -3.63 20.53 -8.30
CA PHE A 314 -3.59 21.61 -7.32
C PHE A 314 -4.47 21.33 -6.10
N ILE A 315 -5.69 20.87 -6.30
CA ILE A 315 -6.62 20.53 -5.21
C ILE A 315 -6.01 19.42 -4.34
N ALA A 316 -5.56 18.34 -4.94
CA ALA A 316 -4.96 17.22 -4.20
C ALA A 316 -3.71 17.61 -3.41
N TYR A 317 -2.82 18.41 -4.00
CA TYR A 317 -1.60 18.84 -3.32
C TYR A 317 -1.89 19.84 -2.20
N LYS A 318 -2.82 20.77 -2.42
CA LYS A 318 -3.28 21.72 -1.41
C LYS A 318 -3.87 21.01 -0.20
N GLU A 319 -4.77 20.03 -0.41
CA GLU A 319 -5.40 19.26 0.67
C GLU A 319 -4.35 18.58 1.56
N VAL A 320 -3.34 17.95 0.96
CA VAL A 320 -2.24 17.32 1.69
C VAL A 320 -1.44 18.36 2.49
N VAL A 321 -1.10 19.48 1.88
CA VAL A 321 -0.31 20.54 2.53
C VAL A 321 -1.08 21.15 3.71
N GLU A 322 -2.37 21.39 3.56
CA GLU A 322 -3.24 21.91 4.63
C GLU A 322 -3.41 20.86 5.75
N ALA A 323 -3.62 19.59 5.41
CA ALA A 323 -3.74 18.49 6.37
C ALA A 323 -2.46 18.31 7.22
N MET A 324 -1.29 18.65 6.70
CA MET A 324 -0.03 18.54 7.46
C MET A 324 0.23 19.69 8.43
N GLU A 325 -0.68 20.65 8.56
CA GLU A 325 -0.71 21.68 9.63
C GLU A 325 0.62 22.46 9.78
N GLY A 326 1.23 22.85 8.67
CA GLY A 326 2.48 23.61 8.64
C GLY A 326 3.76 22.77 8.81
N ARG A 327 3.66 21.44 8.86
CA ARG A 327 4.80 20.51 8.72
C ARG A 327 5.23 20.47 7.26
N LEU A 328 6.52 20.18 7.03
CA LEU A 328 7.05 20.12 5.67
C LEU A 328 6.45 18.92 4.91
N VAL A 329 6.08 19.17 3.65
CA VAL A 329 5.71 18.14 2.68
C VAL A 329 6.70 18.18 1.53
N VAL A 330 7.43 17.09 1.32
CA VAL A 330 8.31 16.93 0.15
C VAL A 330 7.52 16.19 -0.93
N LEU A 331 7.13 16.90 -1.98
CA LEU A 331 6.38 16.35 -3.10
C LEU A 331 7.35 15.92 -4.20
N ARG A 332 7.30 14.64 -4.56
CA ARG A 332 8.02 14.12 -5.72
C ARG A 332 7.19 14.30 -6.98
N THR A 333 7.77 14.87 -8.03
CA THR A 333 7.12 14.90 -9.34
C THR A 333 6.93 13.47 -9.87
N MET A 334 6.04 13.32 -10.84
CA MET A 334 5.61 12.05 -11.41
C MET A 334 6.78 11.09 -11.68
N ASP A 335 6.71 9.89 -11.11
CA ASP A 335 7.63 8.77 -11.35
C ASP A 335 6.88 7.59 -11.99
N ILE A 336 6.55 7.73 -13.27
CA ILE A 336 5.88 6.76 -14.11
C ILE A 336 6.88 6.18 -15.12
N GLY A 337 6.65 4.96 -15.56
CA GLY A 337 7.56 4.13 -16.34
C GLY A 337 8.20 3.05 -15.46
N GLY A 338 8.99 2.15 -16.06
CA GLY A 338 9.50 0.98 -15.35
C GLY A 338 8.41 -0.07 -15.18
N ASP A 339 7.97 -0.26 -13.94
CA ASP A 339 6.90 -1.17 -13.53
C ASP A 339 5.51 -0.51 -13.47
N LYS A 340 5.43 0.82 -13.68
CA LYS A 340 4.18 1.58 -13.60
C LYS A 340 3.77 2.02 -15.00
N GLU A 341 2.83 1.30 -15.58
CA GLU A 341 2.26 1.63 -16.88
C GLU A 341 1.01 2.50 -16.73
N LEU A 342 0.85 3.48 -17.63
CA LEU A 342 -0.38 4.25 -17.76
C LEU A 342 -0.89 4.03 -19.19
N PRO A 343 -1.98 3.29 -19.38
CA PRO A 343 -2.48 2.93 -20.72
C PRO A 343 -2.70 4.14 -21.63
N TYR A 344 -3.21 5.24 -21.07
CA TYR A 344 -3.50 6.46 -21.82
C TYR A 344 -2.26 7.28 -22.25
N LEU A 345 -1.08 7.01 -21.66
CA LEU A 345 0.18 7.65 -22.10
C LEU A 345 0.81 6.99 -23.33
N ASN A 346 0.36 5.77 -23.68
CA ASN A 346 0.90 5.00 -24.80
C ASN A 346 2.43 4.93 -24.77
N LEU A 347 3.00 4.56 -23.61
CA LEU A 347 4.45 4.42 -23.45
C LEU A 347 4.95 3.28 -24.35
N PRO A 348 6.12 3.45 -25.02
CA PRO A 348 6.68 2.40 -25.84
C PRO A 348 7.09 1.20 -24.98
N LYS A 349 6.86 -0.01 -25.45
CA LYS A 349 7.36 -1.21 -24.80
C LYS A 349 8.87 -1.29 -24.93
N GLU A 350 9.56 -1.29 -23.80
CA GLU A 350 11.03 -1.25 -23.73
C GLU A 350 11.61 -2.60 -23.29
N MET A 351 12.84 -2.88 -23.71
CA MET A 351 13.55 -4.10 -23.30
C MET A 351 14.03 -4.06 -21.84
N ASN A 352 14.30 -2.86 -21.32
CA ASN A 352 14.75 -2.61 -19.95
C ASN A 352 14.02 -1.39 -19.38
N PRO A 353 12.74 -1.52 -19.01
CA PRO A 353 11.90 -0.38 -18.63
C PRO A 353 12.46 0.45 -17.47
N PHE A 354 13.10 -0.19 -16.49
CA PHE A 354 13.74 0.53 -15.37
C PHE A 354 14.93 1.40 -15.79
N LEU A 355 15.58 1.11 -16.92
CA LEU A 355 16.65 1.90 -17.49
C LEU A 355 16.16 2.84 -18.61
N GLY A 356 14.89 2.81 -18.91
CA GLY A 356 14.28 3.43 -20.09
C GLY A 356 13.70 4.83 -19.86
N TRP A 357 12.64 5.11 -20.59
CA TRP A 357 11.93 6.39 -20.59
C TRP A 357 10.94 6.44 -19.42
N ARG A 358 11.36 7.00 -18.30
CA ARG A 358 10.58 7.09 -17.06
C ARG A 358 10.81 8.43 -16.34
N ALA A 359 9.92 8.77 -15.45
CA ALA A 359 10.03 9.87 -14.49
C ALA A 359 10.40 11.21 -15.15
N VAL A 360 11.48 11.84 -14.70
CA VAL A 360 11.94 13.13 -15.21
C VAL A 360 12.24 13.10 -16.71
N ARG A 361 12.64 11.95 -17.27
CA ARG A 361 12.90 11.79 -18.70
C ARG A 361 11.63 12.00 -19.53
N ILE A 362 10.51 11.41 -19.07
CA ILE A 362 9.19 11.67 -19.67
C ILE A 362 8.82 13.14 -19.49
N ALA A 363 8.99 13.67 -18.28
CA ALA A 363 8.59 15.05 -17.96
C ALA A 363 9.36 16.10 -18.79
N LEU A 364 10.64 15.88 -19.06
CA LEU A 364 11.44 16.77 -19.89
C LEU A 364 11.07 16.69 -21.39
N ASP A 365 10.65 15.54 -21.90
CA ASP A 365 10.17 15.38 -23.27
C ASP A 365 8.70 15.82 -23.43
N ARG A 366 7.85 15.52 -22.45
CA ARG A 366 6.41 15.81 -22.43
C ARG A 366 6.15 17.04 -21.52
N ARG A 367 6.56 18.20 -22.00
CA ARG A 367 6.52 19.48 -21.25
C ARG A 367 5.14 19.82 -20.72
N GLU A 368 4.08 19.45 -21.43
CA GLU A 368 2.70 19.68 -20.99
C GLU A 368 2.40 18.99 -19.64
N ILE A 369 2.96 17.80 -19.40
CA ILE A 369 2.81 17.08 -18.14
C ILE A 369 3.58 17.81 -17.02
N LEU A 370 4.85 18.13 -17.31
CA LEU A 370 5.71 18.85 -16.35
C LEU A 370 5.13 20.21 -15.96
N HIS A 371 4.64 20.97 -16.94
CA HIS A 371 4.10 22.32 -16.70
C HIS A 371 2.84 22.25 -15.83
N ALA A 372 1.88 21.38 -16.18
CA ALA A 372 0.66 21.21 -15.38
C ALA A 372 1.00 20.83 -13.93
N GLN A 373 1.92 19.90 -13.73
CA GLN A 373 2.31 19.46 -12.40
C GLN A 373 3.04 20.55 -11.61
N LEU A 374 4.05 21.22 -12.18
CA LEU A 374 4.80 22.24 -11.49
C LEU A 374 3.97 23.50 -11.20
N ARG A 375 3.03 23.89 -12.07
CA ARG A 375 2.08 24.96 -11.78
C ARG A 375 1.17 24.61 -10.60
N ALA A 376 0.67 23.39 -10.56
CA ALA A 376 -0.12 22.89 -9.42
C ALA A 376 0.68 22.89 -8.12
N VAL A 377 1.93 22.42 -8.14
CA VAL A 377 2.85 22.44 -6.99
C VAL A 377 3.10 23.86 -6.49
N LEU A 378 3.44 24.78 -7.40
CA LEU A 378 3.66 26.20 -7.05
C LEU A 378 2.41 26.80 -6.41
N ARG A 379 1.23 26.61 -6.99
CA ARG A 379 -0.04 27.10 -6.43
C ARG A 379 -0.31 26.53 -5.04
N ALA A 380 -0.08 25.22 -4.85
CA ALA A 380 -0.28 24.56 -3.56
C ALA A 380 0.69 25.06 -2.49
N SER A 381 1.90 25.52 -2.85
CA SER A 381 2.90 26.04 -1.91
C SER A 381 2.46 27.31 -1.16
N ALA A 382 1.42 28.02 -1.64
CA ALA A 382 0.82 29.15 -0.95
C ALA A 382 0.06 28.76 0.34
N PHE A 383 -0.26 27.47 0.53
CA PHE A 383 -1.14 26.98 1.60
C PHE A 383 -0.39 26.30 2.75
N GLY A 384 0.94 26.15 2.67
CA GLY A 384 1.77 25.61 3.74
C GLY A 384 3.19 25.33 3.27
N LYS A 385 3.95 24.57 4.05
CA LYS A 385 5.35 24.26 3.74
C LYS A 385 5.43 23.12 2.72
N LEU A 386 5.78 23.44 1.50
CA LEU A 386 5.93 22.51 0.40
C LEU A 386 7.32 22.61 -0.21
N ALA A 387 7.95 21.49 -0.47
CA ALA A 387 9.17 21.36 -1.27
C ALA A 387 8.92 20.46 -2.47
N VAL A 388 9.59 20.71 -3.58
CA VAL A 388 9.50 19.88 -4.77
C VAL A 388 10.78 19.07 -4.97
N MET A 389 10.63 17.80 -5.33
CA MET A 389 11.72 16.86 -5.55
C MET A 389 11.58 16.18 -6.91
N PHE A 390 12.67 16.13 -7.67
CA PHE A 390 12.71 15.51 -8.99
C PHE A 390 13.34 14.11 -8.92
N PRO A 391 12.62 13.06 -9.42
CA PRO A 391 13.14 11.69 -9.45
C PRO A 391 14.09 11.44 -10.62
N MET A 392 14.86 10.36 -10.58
CA MET A 392 15.68 9.82 -11.66
C MET A 392 16.71 10.76 -12.29
N ILE A 393 17.20 11.73 -11.54
CA ILE A 393 18.23 12.68 -11.99
C ILE A 393 19.57 11.94 -12.21
N ILE A 394 20.27 12.30 -13.29
CA ILE A 394 21.60 11.78 -13.61
C ILE A 394 22.66 12.88 -13.81
N SER A 395 22.24 14.14 -14.01
CA SER A 395 23.16 15.22 -14.35
C SER A 395 22.76 16.59 -13.79
N VAL A 396 23.72 17.50 -13.76
CA VAL A 396 23.49 18.92 -13.38
C VAL A 396 22.66 19.63 -14.44
N GLU A 397 22.80 19.27 -15.70
CA GLU A 397 22.08 19.87 -16.82
C GLU A 397 20.58 19.69 -16.67
N GLU A 398 20.13 18.48 -16.28
CA GLU A 398 18.72 18.20 -16.02
C GLU A 398 18.16 19.12 -14.93
N ILE A 399 18.89 19.31 -13.84
CA ILE A 399 18.46 20.20 -12.72
C ILE A 399 18.35 21.64 -13.20
N ARG A 400 19.35 22.14 -13.95
CA ARG A 400 19.32 23.50 -14.47
C ARG A 400 18.15 23.72 -15.42
N GLU A 401 17.85 22.74 -16.23
CA GLU A 401 16.70 22.77 -17.14
C GLU A 401 15.38 22.80 -16.36
N LEU A 402 15.20 21.93 -15.37
CA LEU A 402 14.01 21.89 -14.50
C LEU A 402 13.83 23.20 -13.72
N LYS A 403 14.90 23.76 -13.18
CA LYS A 403 14.86 25.08 -12.50
C LYS A 403 14.49 26.21 -13.45
N SER A 404 14.99 26.19 -14.69
CA SER A 404 14.62 27.16 -15.71
C SER A 404 13.13 27.10 -16.05
N VAL A 405 12.58 25.88 -16.16
CA VAL A 405 11.12 25.68 -16.32
C VAL A 405 10.38 26.24 -15.12
N LEU A 406 10.80 25.90 -13.90
CA LEU A 406 10.16 26.36 -12.67
C LEU A 406 10.12 27.90 -12.59
N GLU A 407 11.23 28.60 -12.89
CA GLU A 407 11.29 30.07 -12.89
C GLU A 407 10.39 30.69 -13.98
N THR A 408 10.27 30.05 -15.14
CA THR A 408 9.32 30.47 -16.18
C THR A 408 7.89 30.38 -15.66
N LEU A 409 7.51 29.27 -15.02
CA LEU A 409 6.17 29.07 -14.49
C LEU A 409 5.86 30.02 -13.32
N LYS A 410 6.85 30.34 -12.46
CA LYS A 410 6.71 31.39 -11.44
C LYS A 410 6.40 32.75 -12.07
N ALA A 411 7.06 33.09 -13.17
CA ALA A 411 6.80 34.35 -13.88
C ALA A 411 5.38 34.38 -14.46
N GLU A 412 4.91 33.28 -15.03
CA GLU A 412 3.53 33.16 -15.52
C GLU A 412 2.51 33.34 -14.39
N LEU A 413 2.66 32.60 -13.28
CA LEU A 413 1.75 32.68 -12.14
C LEU A 413 1.70 34.08 -11.51
N ARG A 414 2.85 34.79 -11.47
CA ARG A 414 2.89 36.22 -11.06
C ARG A 414 2.06 37.09 -12.00
N ALA A 415 2.21 36.91 -13.32
CA ALA A 415 1.44 37.67 -14.30
C ALA A 415 -0.07 37.37 -14.21
N GLU A 416 -0.45 36.14 -13.82
CA GLU A 416 -1.83 35.75 -13.56
C GLU A 416 -2.36 36.20 -12.19
N GLY A 417 -1.51 36.75 -11.32
CA GLY A 417 -1.88 37.17 -9.96
C GLY A 417 -2.16 36.00 -9.01
N LYS A 418 -1.66 34.79 -9.31
CA LYS A 418 -1.79 33.60 -8.47
C LYS A 418 -0.70 33.57 -7.41
N ALA A 419 -1.08 33.31 -6.16
CA ALA A 419 -0.15 33.19 -5.04
C ALA A 419 0.63 31.87 -5.08
N PHE A 420 1.89 31.92 -4.68
CA PHE A 420 2.76 30.77 -4.48
C PHE A 420 3.93 31.15 -3.56
N ASP A 421 4.68 30.17 -3.06
CA ASP A 421 5.92 30.41 -2.31
C ASP A 421 7.08 30.70 -3.29
N GLU A 422 7.56 31.93 -3.29
CA GLU A 422 8.70 32.35 -4.11
C GLU A 422 9.99 31.61 -3.78
N ASN A 423 10.12 31.12 -2.53
CA ASN A 423 11.29 30.44 -1.98
C ASN A 423 11.08 28.94 -1.82
N ILE A 424 10.14 28.35 -2.57
CA ILE A 424 9.93 26.90 -2.53
C ILE A 424 11.24 26.15 -2.71
N GLN A 425 11.54 25.22 -1.80
CA GLN A 425 12.75 24.42 -1.87
C GLN A 425 12.68 23.44 -3.03
N VAL A 426 13.80 23.30 -3.74
CA VAL A 426 13.99 22.40 -4.87
C VAL A 426 15.03 21.35 -4.53
N GLY A 427 14.62 20.09 -4.47
CA GLY A 427 15.50 18.97 -4.22
C GLY A 427 15.51 17.93 -5.33
N VAL A 428 16.37 16.95 -5.19
CA VAL A 428 16.44 15.78 -6.09
C VAL A 428 16.41 14.50 -5.31
N MET A 429 15.78 13.49 -5.90
CA MET A 429 15.92 12.13 -5.42
C MET A 429 17.23 11.55 -5.96
N VAL A 430 18.14 11.23 -5.05
CA VAL A 430 19.40 10.57 -5.39
C VAL A 430 19.16 9.06 -5.36
N GLU A 431 18.86 8.52 -6.52
CA GLU A 431 18.49 7.12 -6.70
C GLU A 431 19.22 6.45 -7.88
N THR A 432 20.00 7.21 -8.62
CA THR A 432 20.90 6.69 -9.64
C THR A 432 22.35 6.75 -9.14
N PRO A 433 23.20 5.75 -9.45
CA PRO A 433 24.64 5.84 -9.14
C PRO A 433 25.30 7.08 -9.73
N SER A 434 24.83 7.56 -10.89
CA SER A 434 25.33 8.79 -11.50
C SER A 434 25.09 10.01 -10.61
N ALA A 435 23.88 10.16 -10.06
CA ALA A 435 23.59 11.25 -9.12
C ALA A 435 24.42 11.15 -7.85
N ALA A 436 24.55 9.94 -7.29
CA ALA A 436 25.35 9.72 -6.08
C ALA A 436 26.83 10.07 -6.28
N VAL A 437 27.45 9.65 -7.38
CA VAL A 437 28.84 9.97 -7.71
C VAL A 437 29.03 11.47 -7.98
N ASN A 438 28.04 12.13 -8.60
CA ASN A 438 28.06 13.55 -8.91
C ASN A 438 27.48 14.45 -7.80
N ALA A 439 27.14 13.90 -6.64
CA ALA A 439 26.46 14.62 -5.56
C ALA A 439 27.12 15.96 -5.19
N LYS A 440 28.45 16.05 -5.18
CA LYS A 440 29.19 17.29 -4.91
C LYS A 440 28.92 18.45 -5.89
N PHE A 441 28.52 18.12 -7.12
CA PHE A 441 28.13 19.12 -8.11
C PHE A 441 26.64 19.44 -8.02
N LEU A 442 25.83 18.42 -7.81
CA LEU A 442 24.38 18.54 -7.67
C LEU A 442 23.99 19.34 -6.41
N ALA A 443 24.71 19.16 -5.29
CA ALA A 443 24.46 19.87 -4.04
C ALA A 443 24.57 21.41 -4.17
N LYS A 444 25.32 21.90 -5.14
CA LYS A 444 25.40 23.35 -5.44
C LYS A 444 24.19 23.91 -6.15
N GLU A 445 23.40 23.06 -6.76
CA GLU A 445 22.26 23.45 -7.60
C GLU A 445 20.91 23.30 -6.86
N VAL A 446 20.86 22.55 -5.76
CA VAL A 446 19.63 22.20 -5.06
C VAL A 446 19.64 22.64 -3.60
N ASP A 447 18.48 22.58 -2.95
CA ASP A 447 18.32 22.94 -1.54
C ASP A 447 18.45 21.72 -0.62
N PHE A 448 18.16 20.53 -1.12
CA PHE A 448 18.27 19.28 -0.38
C PHE A 448 18.42 18.05 -1.30
N PHE A 449 18.81 16.94 -0.70
CA PHE A 449 18.73 15.61 -1.28
C PHE A 449 17.75 14.72 -0.54
N SER A 450 17.11 13.79 -1.25
CA SER A 450 16.43 12.64 -0.66
C SER A 450 16.93 11.37 -1.32
N ILE A 451 17.44 10.42 -0.55
CA ILE A 451 18.03 9.20 -1.10
C ILE A 451 16.94 8.16 -1.34
N GLY A 452 16.75 7.77 -2.61
CA GLY A 452 15.84 6.70 -3.03
C GLY A 452 16.57 5.35 -3.02
N THR A 453 16.69 4.71 -1.84
CA THR A 453 17.53 3.52 -1.69
C THR A 453 17.06 2.32 -2.49
N ASN A 454 15.76 2.23 -2.83
CA ASN A 454 15.24 1.11 -3.60
C ASN A 454 15.87 1.06 -5.00
N ASP A 455 15.79 2.16 -5.74
CA ASP A 455 16.36 2.26 -7.08
C ASP A 455 17.90 2.40 -7.04
N LEU A 456 18.43 3.15 -6.06
CA LEU A 456 19.88 3.25 -5.89
C LEU A 456 20.53 1.86 -5.69
N THR A 457 19.93 1.00 -4.88
CA THR A 457 20.41 -0.37 -4.67
C THR A 457 20.31 -1.20 -5.95
N GLN A 458 19.14 -1.16 -6.61
CA GLN A 458 18.88 -1.88 -7.86
C GLN A 458 19.94 -1.52 -8.93
N TYR A 459 20.17 -0.24 -9.16
CA TYR A 459 21.12 0.21 -10.18
C TYR A 459 22.57 0.02 -9.78
N THR A 460 22.92 0.17 -8.50
CA THR A 460 24.29 -0.05 -8.02
C THR A 460 24.70 -1.50 -8.13
N LEU A 461 23.81 -2.42 -7.75
CA LEU A 461 24.07 -3.85 -7.79
C LEU A 461 23.73 -4.49 -9.15
N ALA A 462 23.09 -3.75 -10.07
CA ALA A 462 22.57 -4.25 -11.34
C ALA A 462 21.62 -5.46 -11.16
N VAL A 463 20.76 -5.39 -10.16
CA VAL A 463 19.83 -6.45 -9.77
C VAL A 463 18.40 -5.92 -9.82
N ASP A 464 17.55 -6.55 -10.63
CA ASP A 464 16.12 -6.27 -10.62
C ASP A 464 15.49 -6.87 -9.37
N ARG A 465 14.97 -6.01 -8.47
CA ARG A 465 14.31 -6.41 -7.22
C ARG A 465 13.00 -7.18 -7.44
N GLY A 466 12.37 -7.02 -8.61
CA GLY A 466 11.15 -7.74 -9.01
C GLY A 466 11.42 -9.13 -9.56
N ASN A 467 12.66 -9.47 -9.88
CA ASN A 467 13.02 -10.78 -10.41
C ASN A 467 13.29 -11.77 -9.26
N GLU A 468 12.35 -12.68 -9.04
CA GLU A 468 12.41 -13.67 -7.95
C GLU A 468 13.69 -14.54 -7.98
N LEU A 469 14.25 -14.82 -9.17
CA LEU A 469 15.42 -15.68 -9.30
C LEU A 469 16.70 -15.03 -8.75
N ILE A 470 16.79 -13.70 -8.79
CA ILE A 470 17.99 -12.96 -8.40
C ILE A 470 17.75 -11.95 -7.27
N SER A 471 16.52 -11.83 -6.77
CA SER A 471 16.17 -10.89 -5.68
C SER A 471 17.02 -11.10 -4.42
N HIS A 472 17.54 -12.31 -4.19
CA HIS A 472 18.48 -12.61 -3.11
C HIS A 472 19.81 -11.85 -3.21
N LEU A 473 20.17 -11.32 -4.37
CA LEU A 473 21.34 -10.47 -4.58
C LEU A 473 21.07 -8.99 -4.26
N TYR A 474 19.80 -8.61 -4.15
CA TYR A 474 19.40 -7.26 -3.77
C TYR A 474 19.61 -7.06 -2.27
N ASN A 475 20.65 -6.30 -1.91
CA ASN A 475 20.95 -6.03 -0.51
C ASN A 475 21.33 -4.55 -0.31
N PRO A 476 20.42 -3.72 0.25
CA PRO A 476 20.69 -2.31 0.48
C PRO A 476 21.76 -2.04 1.55
N MET A 477 22.12 -3.04 2.35
CA MET A 477 23.23 -2.98 3.33
C MET A 477 24.59 -3.33 2.73
N SER A 478 24.68 -3.49 1.40
CA SER A 478 25.95 -3.78 0.76
C SER A 478 26.93 -2.59 0.90
N PRO A 479 28.25 -2.85 1.06
CA PRO A 479 29.26 -1.80 1.23
C PRO A 479 29.24 -0.75 0.10
N SER A 480 28.94 -1.16 -1.13
CA SER A 480 28.87 -0.25 -2.28
C SER A 480 27.72 0.75 -2.17
N VAL A 481 26.54 0.29 -1.71
CA VAL A 481 25.37 1.15 -1.52
C VAL A 481 25.59 2.08 -0.33
N LEU A 482 26.05 1.55 0.81
CA LEU A 482 26.34 2.37 2.00
C LEU A 482 27.44 3.42 1.73
N GLY A 483 28.45 3.07 0.93
CA GLY A 483 29.48 4.02 0.50
C GLY A 483 28.92 5.17 -0.34
N LEU A 484 28.01 4.89 -1.26
CA LEU A 484 27.31 5.92 -2.05
C LEU A 484 26.40 6.80 -1.16
N ILE A 485 25.67 6.20 -0.24
CA ILE A 485 24.84 6.93 0.73
C ILE A 485 25.70 7.92 1.53
N LYS A 486 26.82 7.45 2.09
CA LYS A 486 27.75 8.32 2.85
C LYS A 486 28.30 9.44 1.97
N GLN A 487 28.69 9.16 0.75
CA GLN A 487 29.19 10.17 -0.19
C GLN A 487 28.15 11.26 -0.48
N VAL A 488 26.87 10.88 -0.63
CA VAL A 488 25.77 11.83 -0.87
C VAL A 488 25.56 12.73 0.34
N ILE A 489 25.52 12.17 1.56
CA ILE A 489 25.36 12.94 2.80
C ILE A 489 26.53 13.92 2.97
N ASP A 490 27.76 13.50 2.79
CA ASP A 490 28.94 14.35 2.93
C ASP A 490 28.96 15.48 1.90
N ALA A 491 28.56 15.19 0.66
CA ALA A 491 28.50 16.20 -0.41
C ALA A 491 27.44 17.26 -0.12
N SER A 492 26.30 16.86 0.43
CA SER A 492 25.23 17.75 0.85
C SER A 492 25.67 18.67 1.99
N HIS A 493 26.21 18.09 3.05
CA HIS A 493 26.66 18.82 4.22
C HIS A 493 27.81 19.79 3.92
N ALA A 494 28.69 19.45 2.98
CA ALA A 494 29.75 20.34 2.53
C ALA A 494 29.22 21.67 1.91
N GLU A 495 28.02 21.65 1.35
CA GLU A 495 27.34 22.82 0.81
C GLU A 495 26.28 23.40 1.79
N GLY A 496 26.24 22.93 3.05
CA GLY A 496 25.28 23.37 4.07
C GLY A 496 23.84 22.97 3.77
N LYS A 497 23.64 21.87 3.05
CA LYS A 497 22.31 21.33 2.68
C LYS A 497 21.97 20.14 3.55
N TRP A 498 20.69 19.83 3.68
CA TRP A 498 20.23 18.63 4.39
C TRP A 498 19.99 17.44 3.43
N THR A 499 20.07 16.25 3.96
CA THR A 499 19.80 15.00 3.22
C THR A 499 18.79 14.15 3.95
N GLY A 500 17.67 13.85 3.28
CA GLY A 500 16.70 12.86 3.68
C GLY A 500 16.92 11.50 2.99
N MET A 501 16.15 10.53 3.43
CA MET A 501 16.05 9.21 2.79
C MET A 501 14.59 8.75 2.80
N CYS A 502 14.07 8.35 1.66
CA CYS A 502 12.67 7.91 1.52
C CYS A 502 12.50 6.48 1.00
N GLY A 503 13.61 5.79 0.73
CA GLY A 503 13.57 4.37 0.42
C GLY A 503 13.27 3.51 1.66
N GLU A 504 12.96 2.24 1.44
CA GLU A 504 12.58 1.32 2.52
C GLU A 504 13.63 1.16 3.60
N LEU A 505 14.91 1.39 3.26
CA LEU A 505 16.02 1.33 4.20
C LEU A 505 15.89 2.33 5.37
N ALA A 506 15.23 3.46 5.16
CA ALA A 506 15.00 4.47 6.20
C ALA A 506 14.13 3.95 7.36
N GLY A 507 13.27 2.96 7.10
CA GLY A 507 12.42 2.30 8.09
C GLY A 507 12.98 0.99 8.66
N ASP A 508 14.18 0.58 8.26
CA ASP A 508 14.86 -0.61 8.81
C ASP A 508 15.62 -0.23 10.10
N GLU A 509 15.24 -0.82 11.22
CA GLU A 509 15.83 -0.53 12.53
C GLU A 509 17.35 -0.79 12.58
N ARG A 510 17.84 -1.79 11.84
CA ARG A 510 19.28 -2.11 11.76
C ARG A 510 20.05 -1.04 10.97
N ALA A 511 19.45 -0.60 9.86
CA ALA A 511 20.03 0.45 9.03
C ALA A 511 20.01 1.82 9.72
N THR A 512 19.00 2.09 10.53
CA THR A 512 18.84 3.37 11.25
C THR A 512 20.08 3.74 12.04
N LEU A 513 20.75 2.79 12.69
CA LEU A 513 21.98 3.04 13.45
C LEU A 513 23.11 3.58 12.57
N LEU A 514 23.30 2.95 11.41
CA LEU A 514 24.32 3.36 10.45
C LEU A 514 23.97 4.69 9.79
N LEU A 515 22.72 4.84 9.36
CA LEU A 515 22.24 6.07 8.70
C LEU A 515 22.33 7.28 9.64
N LEU A 516 21.93 7.11 10.90
CA LEU A 516 22.10 8.12 11.93
C LEU A 516 23.59 8.47 12.13
N GLY A 517 24.44 7.45 12.25
CA GLY A 517 25.88 7.65 12.41
C GLY A 517 26.57 8.26 11.18
N MET A 518 26.06 8.02 9.98
CA MET A 518 26.50 8.67 8.74
C MET A 518 26.10 10.15 8.66
N GLY A 519 25.17 10.58 9.52
CA GLY A 519 24.70 11.96 9.57
C GLY A 519 23.45 12.23 8.72
N LEU A 520 22.59 11.23 8.48
CA LEU A 520 21.32 11.45 7.78
C LEU A 520 20.43 12.38 8.60
N ASP A 521 19.85 13.41 7.96
CA ASP A 521 19.06 14.46 8.62
C ASP A 521 17.58 14.09 8.73
N GLU A 522 17.01 13.40 7.73
CA GLU A 522 15.60 13.06 7.66
C GLU A 522 15.40 11.57 7.29
N PHE A 523 14.57 10.89 8.07
CA PHE A 523 14.20 9.48 7.88
C PHE A 523 12.73 9.40 7.46
N SER A 524 12.44 9.11 6.19
CA SER A 524 11.08 9.03 5.65
C SER A 524 10.68 7.58 5.36
N MET A 525 9.58 7.14 5.95
CA MET A 525 9.16 5.74 5.94
C MET A 525 7.64 5.59 5.96
N SER A 526 7.15 4.36 5.90
CA SER A 526 5.75 4.08 6.20
C SER A 526 5.40 4.59 7.61
N ALA A 527 4.26 5.23 7.76
CA ALA A 527 3.82 5.86 9.01
C ALA A 527 3.88 4.90 10.21
N ILE A 528 3.57 3.63 10.01
CA ILE A 528 3.58 2.60 11.07
C ILE A 528 5.00 2.36 11.65
N SER A 529 6.06 2.64 10.91
CA SER A 529 7.44 2.47 11.36
C SER A 529 7.97 3.65 12.18
N VAL A 530 7.35 4.82 12.03
CA VAL A 530 7.79 6.08 12.66
C VAL A 530 8.01 5.95 14.18
N PRO A 531 7.08 5.37 14.98
CA PRO A 531 7.28 5.31 16.43
C PRO A 531 8.48 4.44 16.83
N ARG A 532 8.74 3.34 16.10
CA ARG A 532 9.86 2.43 16.39
C ARG A 532 11.19 3.10 16.09
N ILE A 533 11.30 3.76 14.95
CA ILE A 533 12.53 4.48 14.58
C ILE A 533 12.77 5.66 15.53
N LYS A 534 11.76 6.41 15.93
CA LYS A 534 11.88 7.43 16.97
C LYS A 534 12.36 6.85 18.29
N LYS A 535 11.79 5.72 18.73
CA LYS A 535 12.23 5.01 19.95
C LYS A 535 13.71 4.68 19.85
N LEU A 536 14.14 4.06 18.76
CA LEU A 536 15.52 3.65 18.55
C LEU A 536 16.47 4.85 18.61
N ILE A 537 16.22 5.91 17.85
CA ILE A 537 17.03 7.13 17.82
C ILE A 537 17.16 7.74 19.21
N ARG A 538 16.06 7.82 19.97
CA ARG A 538 16.05 8.40 21.30
C ARG A 538 16.83 7.61 22.37
N HIS A 539 17.13 6.34 22.08
CA HIS A 539 17.96 5.49 22.96
C HIS A 539 19.44 5.45 22.55
N MET A 540 19.80 6.10 21.43
CA MET A 540 21.17 6.11 20.93
C MET A 540 21.95 7.34 21.38
N ASN A 541 23.26 7.18 21.50
CA ASN A 541 24.22 8.28 21.56
C ASN A 541 24.79 8.49 20.16
N TYR A 542 24.70 9.70 19.63
CA TYR A 542 25.14 10.00 18.25
C TYR A 542 26.62 9.70 18.02
N GLN A 543 27.49 9.99 18.99
CA GLN A 543 28.93 9.74 18.85
C GLN A 543 29.24 8.23 18.76
N GLU A 544 28.49 7.40 19.48
CA GLU A 544 28.65 5.95 19.43
C GLU A 544 28.19 5.37 18.08
N VAL A 545 27.02 5.77 17.59
CA VAL A 545 26.53 5.29 16.28
C VAL A 545 27.34 5.85 15.13
N LYS A 546 27.98 7.02 15.29
CA LYS A 546 28.93 7.56 14.32
C LYS A 546 30.18 6.67 14.24
N ALA A 547 30.75 6.28 15.37
CA ALA A 547 31.87 5.37 15.40
C ALA A 547 31.51 3.98 14.79
N LEU A 548 30.30 3.49 15.07
CA LEU A 548 29.77 2.27 14.47
C LEU A 548 29.69 2.39 12.94
N ALA A 549 29.14 3.50 12.42
CA ALA A 549 29.00 3.73 10.98
C ALA A 549 30.38 3.86 10.29
N ASP A 550 31.31 4.57 10.92
CA ASP A 550 32.71 4.70 10.42
C ASP A 550 33.38 3.33 10.32
N GLU A 551 33.19 2.43 11.30
CA GLU A 551 33.69 1.07 11.26
C GLU A 551 32.98 0.21 10.22
N ALA A 552 31.64 0.30 10.11
CA ALA A 552 30.83 -0.45 9.15
C ALA A 552 31.27 -0.16 7.70
N LEU A 553 31.58 1.10 7.39
CA LEU A 553 32.05 1.53 6.06
C LEU A 553 33.46 0.94 5.69
N GLN A 554 34.19 0.34 6.63
CA GLN A 554 35.44 -0.37 6.36
C GLN A 554 35.23 -1.86 6.16
N LYS A 555 34.02 -2.39 6.38
CA LYS A 555 33.75 -3.83 6.21
C LYS A 555 33.56 -4.17 4.73
N PRO A 556 34.14 -5.27 4.25
CA PRO A 556 34.05 -5.65 2.84
C PRO A 556 32.75 -6.36 2.45
N THR A 557 31.97 -6.83 3.42
CA THR A 557 30.74 -7.59 3.17
C THR A 557 29.55 -7.12 4.01
N ALA A 558 28.35 -7.27 3.48
CA ALA A 558 27.12 -6.99 4.21
C ALA A 558 26.96 -7.87 5.47
N ALA A 559 27.42 -9.13 5.41
CA ALA A 559 27.38 -10.04 6.56
C ALA A 559 28.24 -9.54 7.74
N GLU A 560 29.45 -9.01 7.47
CA GLU A 560 30.31 -8.44 8.50
C GLU A 560 29.73 -7.14 9.07
N ILE A 561 29.05 -6.34 8.25
CA ILE A 561 28.30 -5.16 8.69
C ILE A 561 27.16 -5.57 9.63
N GLU A 562 26.41 -6.58 9.25
CA GLU A 562 25.29 -7.08 10.06
C GLU A 562 25.77 -7.65 11.41
N GLN A 563 26.87 -8.41 11.41
CA GLN A 563 27.49 -8.90 12.64
C GLN A 563 27.95 -7.76 13.56
N LEU A 564 28.49 -6.69 12.99
CA LEU A 564 28.92 -5.51 13.75
C LEU A 564 27.70 -4.82 14.40
N ILE A 565 26.59 -4.65 13.67
CA ILE A 565 25.35 -4.08 14.20
C ILE A 565 24.78 -4.95 15.33
N GLN A 566 24.73 -6.27 15.13
CA GLN A 566 24.23 -7.20 16.13
C GLN A 566 25.06 -7.16 17.42
N ALA A 567 26.38 -7.10 17.29
CA ALA A 567 27.29 -6.98 18.43
C ALA A 567 27.03 -5.66 19.21
N PHE A 568 26.85 -4.56 18.50
CA PHE A 568 26.53 -3.26 19.09
C PHE A 568 25.19 -3.27 19.82
N LEU A 569 24.13 -3.84 19.22
CA LEU A 569 22.81 -3.95 19.84
C LEU A 569 22.84 -4.84 21.08
N ALA A 570 23.56 -5.95 21.04
CA ALA A 570 23.74 -6.84 22.19
C ALA A 570 24.43 -6.15 23.37
N GLU A 571 25.48 -5.35 23.10
CA GLU A 571 26.15 -4.54 24.13
C GLU A 571 25.19 -3.54 24.81
N LYS A 572 24.26 -2.97 24.03
CA LYS A 572 23.27 -2.00 24.53
C LYS A 572 22.04 -2.65 25.17
N SER A 573 21.92 -3.97 25.18
CA SER A 573 20.73 -4.71 25.63
C SER A 573 19.43 -4.32 24.89
N LEU A 574 19.56 -4.04 23.61
CA LEU A 574 18.49 -3.60 22.70
C LEU A 574 18.12 -4.69 21.67
N ASN A 575 18.18 -5.97 22.06
CA ASN A 575 17.84 -7.12 21.19
C ASN A 575 16.33 -7.30 21.03
#